data_f0b051659ff393701e3b84348b70e96c
#
_entry.id   f0b051659ff393701e3b84348b70e96c
#
_cell.length_a   1.000
_cell.length_b   1.000
_cell.length_c   1.000
_cell.angle_alpha   90.00
_cell.angle_beta   90.00
_cell.angle_gamma   90.00
#
_symmetry.space_group_name_H-M   'P 1'
#
loop_
_entity.id
_entity.type
_entity.pdbx_description
1 polymer ?
#
loop_
_entity_poly.entity_id
_entity_poly.type
_entity_poly.pdbx_seq_one_letter_code
_entity_poly.pdbx_strand_id
1 'polypeptide(L)'
;LSLSFSLYAYVYILSRASFLYQSQNLIDLGRSLGFSKFKSLFSLILPAARPAIVAGLSLVAMETLAEFGAVDFFSINTLTTGIYNSWITFDDLAFSNRLSFFLLIFIFACFIIENFSRKKARYHFNSKGGFKQKEKITLTGNKSFFAFIFCFIIFFLSFLFPLSQMLYWTIKFPENLFDIDIVSLTLN
;
A
#
# COMPACT_ATOMS: atom_id res chain seq x y z
N LEU A 1 -3.88 -9.09 -8.10
CA LEU A 1 -2.44 -8.85 -8.31
C LEU A 1 -2.16 -7.38 -8.62
N SER A 2 -2.87 -6.75 -9.55
CA SER A 2 -2.67 -5.33 -9.92
C SER A 2 -2.77 -4.40 -8.70
N LEU A 3 -3.86 -4.45 -7.93
CA LEU A 3 -4.05 -3.67 -6.71
C LEU A 3 -2.94 -3.89 -5.67
N SER A 4 -2.47 -5.13 -5.50
CA SER A 4 -1.38 -5.42 -4.57
C SER A 4 -0.07 -4.73 -4.97
N PHE A 5 0.23 -4.70 -6.27
CA PHE A 5 1.42 -4.02 -6.79
C PHE A 5 1.29 -2.50 -6.82
N SER A 6 0.10 -1.94 -6.95
CA SER A 6 -0.13 -0.50 -6.83
C SER A 6 -0.04 -0.01 -5.39
N LEU A 7 -0.68 -0.73 -4.46
CA LEU A 7 -0.82 -0.28 -3.07
C LEU A 7 0.36 -0.63 -2.17
N TYR A 8 1.33 -1.46 -2.62
CA TYR A 8 2.52 -1.81 -1.81
C TYR A 8 3.30 -0.58 -1.34
N ALA A 9 3.25 0.51 -2.09
CA ALA A 9 3.98 1.74 -1.80
C ALA A 9 3.61 2.33 -0.44
N TYR A 10 2.35 2.22 0.00
CA TYR A 10 1.91 2.69 1.31
C TYR A 10 2.64 1.96 2.45
N VAL A 11 2.66 0.63 2.39
CA VAL A 11 3.38 -0.19 3.38
C VAL A 11 4.88 0.05 3.32
N TYR A 12 5.44 0.16 2.11
CA TYR A 12 6.86 0.39 1.90
C TYR A 12 7.33 1.72 2.49
N ILE A 13 6.64 2.83 2.20
CA ILE A 13 7.03 4.17 2.65
C ILE A 13 7.00 4.25 4.18
N LEU A 14 5.93 3.79 4.81
CA LEU A 14 5.78 3.83 6.27
C LEU A 14 6.77 2.91 6.98
N SER A 15 6.96 1.70 6.46
CA SER A 15 7.94 0.75 6.99
C SER A 15 9.36 1.28 6.84
N ARG A 16 9.70 1.82 5.66
CA ARG A 16 11.01 2.41 5.39
C ARG A 16 11.31 3.59 6.33
N ALA A 17 10.35 4.48 6.52
CA ALA A 17 10.50 5.59 7.46
C ALA A 17 10.78 5.05 8.88
N SER A 18 10.01 4.09 9.36
CA SER A 18 10.22 3.48 10.67
C SER A 18 11.60 2.83 10.80
N PHE A 19 12.04 2.08 9.79
CA PHE A 19 13.37 1.47 9.80
C PHE A 19 14.51 2.49 9.78
N LEU A 20 14.36 3.59 9.05
CA LEU A 20 15.37 4.66 9.03
C LEU A 20 15.53 5.34 10.39
N TYR A 21 14.43 5.57 11.09
CA TYR A 21 14.46 6.24 12.40
C TYR A 21 14.98 5.36 13.54
N GLN A 22 14.71 4.06 13.48
CA GLN A 22 14.95 3.16 14.63
C GLN A 22 16.18 2.28 14.49
N SER A 23 16.64 2.01 13.26
CA SER A 23 17.53 0.88 12.99
C SER A 23 18.91 0.97 13.64
N GLN A 24 19.51 2.16 13.75
CA GLN A 24 20.88 2.30 14.27
C GLN A 24 20.95 1.92 15.78
N ASN A 25 20.10 2.54 16.59
CA ASN A 25 20.10 2.28 18.02
C ASN A 25 19.76 0.82 18.36
N LEU A 26 18.85 0.21 17.58
CA LEU A 26 18.46 -1.18 17.80
C LEU A 26 19.52 -2.18 17.28
N ILE A 27 20.26 -1.84 16.23
CA ILE A 27 21.37 -2.66 15.77
C ILE A 27 22.53 -2.62 16.80
N ASP A 28 22.85 -1.46 17.33
CA ASP A 28 23.92 -1.29 18.32
C ASP A 28 23.54 -1.98 19.65
N LEU A 29 22.25 -1.89 20.05
CA LEU A 29 21.72 -2.66 21.17
C LEU A 29 21.83 -4.17 20.92
N GLY A 30 21.45 -4.64 19.74
CA GLY A 30 21.57 -6.05 19.37
C GLY A 30 23.00 -6.56 19.42
N ARG A 31 23.96 -5.75 18.98
CA ARG A 31 25.39 -6.05 19.04
C ARG A 31 25.90 -6.14 20.49
N SER A 32 25.52 -5.20 21.35
CA SER A 32 25.89 -5.23 22.78
C SER A 32 25.31 -6.43 23.52
N LEU A 33 24.17 -6.97 23.05
CA LEU A 33 23.56 -8.20 23.55
C LEU A 33 24.12 -9.48 22.90
N GLY A 34 25.11 -9.37 22.02
CA GLY A 34 25.69 -10.51 21.31
C GLY A 34 24.77 -11.15 20.24
N PHE A 35 23.76 -10.45 19.78
CA PHE A 35 22.83 -10.98 18.76
C PHE A 35 23.46 -10.95 17.37
N SER A 36 23.21 -11.99 16.58
CA SER A 36 23.53 -11.97 15.15
C SER A 36 22.63 -10.94 14.42
N LYS A 37 23.06 -10.52 13.21
CA LYS A 37 22.30 -9.55 12.39
C LYS A 37 20.85 -9.99 12.14
N PHE A 38 20.63 -11.27 11.83
CA PHE A 38 19.29 -11.84 11.62
C PHE A 38 18.46 -11.85 12.92
N LYS A 39 19.06 -12.25 14.03
CA LYS A 39 18.38 -12.24 15.33
C LYS A 39 17.99 -10.82 15.75
N SER A 40 18.86 -9.83 15.55
CA SER A 40 18.54 -8.41 15.81
C SER A 40 17.40 -7.91 14.94
N LEU A 41 17.36 -8.32 13.65
CA LEU A 41 16.28 -7.94 12.73
C LEU A 41 14.91 -8.44 13.22
N PHE A 42 14.81 -9.73 13.53
CA PHE A 42 13.51 -10.33 13.88
C PHE A 42 13.09 -10.07 15.33
N SER A 43 14.04 -9.96 16.26
CA SER A 43 13.74 -9.81 17.69
C SER A 43 13.64 -8.36 18.15
N LEU A 44 14.28 -7.41 17.48
CA LEU A 44 14.32 -6.00 17.89
C LEU A 44 13.73 -5.07 16.84
N ILE A 45 14.26 -5.11 15.60
CA ILE A 45 13.94 -4.11 14.58
C ILE A 45 12.52 -4.32 14.03
N LEU A 46 12.16 -5.54 13.67
CA LEU A 46 10.85 -5.85 13.10
C LEU A 46 9.70 -5.64 14.11
N PRO A 47 9.80 -6.07 15.39
CA PRO A 47 8.79 -5.74 16.39
C PRO A 47 8.64 -4.24 16.65
N ALA A 48 9.75 -3.48 16.61
CA ALA A 48 9.71 -2.03 16.76
C ALA A 48 9.06 -1.33 15.57
N ALA A 49 9.17 -1.89 14.36
CA ALA A 49 8.53 -1.38 13.14
C ALA A 49 7.07 -1.82 12.96
N ARG A 50 6.56 -2.78 13.77
CA ARG A 50 5.17 -3.28 13.66
C ARG A 50 4.12 -2.18 13.54
N PRO A 51 4.14 -1.10 14.34
CA PRO A 51 3.10 -0.07 14.24
C PRO A 51 3.08 0.63 12.89
N ALA A 52 4.24 0.85 12.28
CA ALA A 52 4.33 1.47 10.96
C ALA A 52 3.85 0.50 9.86
N ILE A 53 4.17 -0.79 9.99
CA ILE A 53 3.69 -1.82 9.07
C ILE A 53 2.16 -1.95 9.17
N VAL A 54 1.62 -2.01 10.39
CA VAL A 54 0.16 -2.08 10.61
C VAL A 54 -0.54 -0.85 10.04
N ALA A 55 0.02 0.36 10.26
CA ALA A 55 -0.52 1.59 9.67
C ALA A 55 -0.56 1.53 8.14
N GLY A 56 0.52 1.05 7.51
CA GLY A 56 0.55 0.85 6.06
C GLY A 56 -0.47 -0.16 5.56
N LEU A 57 -0.61 -1.29 6.26
CA LEU A 57 -1.61 -2.31 5.93
C LEU A 57 -3.04 -1.81 6.12
N SER A 58 -3.30 -1.00 7.16
CA SER A 58 -4.63 -0.39 7.37
C SER A 58 -5.00 0.56 6.25
N LEU A 59 -4.05 1.38 5.78
CA LEU A 59 -4.28 2.26 4.62
C LEU A 59 -4.60 1.44 3.36
N VAL A 60 -3.82 0.38 3.09
CA VAL A 60 -4.09 -0.53 1.96
C VAL A 60 -5.47 -1.18 2.09
N ALA A 61 -5.84 -1.63 3.29
CA ALA A 61 -7.14 -2.23 3.52
C ALA A 61 -8.29 -1.23 3.28
N MET A 62 -8.15 0.01 3.77
CA MET A 62 -9.16 1.06 3.55
C MET A 62 -9.29 1.39 2.06
N GLU A 63 -8.18 1.55 1.35
CA GLU A 63 -8.16 1.83 -0.08
C GLU A 63 -8.77 0.69 -0.88
N THR A 64 -8.40 -0.57 -0.56
CA THR A 64 -8.96 -1.75 -1.23
C THR A 64 -10.46 -1.93 -0.97
N LEU A 65 -10.94 -1.59 0.23
CA LEU A 65 -12.36 -1.64 0.57
C LEU A 65 -13.18 -0.54 -0.12
N ALA A 66 -12.56 0.59 -0.41
CA ALA A 66 -13.18 1.70 -1.12
C ALA A 66 -13.09 1.57 -2.65
N GLU A 67 -12.28 0.64 -3.15
CA GLU A 67 -12.07 0.45 -4.59
C GLU A 67 -13.35 -0.04 -5.29
N PHE A 68 -13.76 0.72 -6.29
CA PHE A 68 -14.92 0.42 -7.13
C PHE A 68 -14.51 0.17 -8.59
N GLY A 69 -13.72 1.06 -9.17
CA GLY A 69 -13.48 1.10 -10.61
C GLY A 69 -12.81 -0.16 -11.16
N ALA A 70 -11.72 -0.61 -10.53
CA ALA A 70 -11.01 -1.81 -10.99
C ALA A 70 -11.83 -3.08 -10.75
N VAL A 71 -12.56 -3.20 -9.64
CA VAL A 71 -13.35 -4.39 -9.34
C VAL A 71 -14.58 -4.49 -10.23
N ASP A 72 -15.20 -3.37 -10.57
CA ASP A 72 -16.33 -3.31 -11.51
C ASP A 72 -15.88 -3.67 -12.92
N PHE A 73 -14.76 -3.10 -13.39
CA PHE A 73 -14.17 -3.42 -14.69
C PHE A 73 -13.88 -4.91 -14.86
N PHE A 74 -13.41 -5.58 -13.83
CA PHE A 74 -13.17 -7.03 -13.84
C PHE A 74 -14.38 -7.87 -13.48
N SER A 75 -15.56 -7.26 -13.32
CA SER A 75 -16.81 -7.92 -12.92
C SER A 75 -16.68 -8.74 -11.62
N ILE A 76 -15.92 -8.22 -10.67
CA ILE A 76 -15.71 -8.86 -9.36
C ILE A 76 -16.76 -8.31 -8.39
N ASN A 77 -17.57 -9.21 -7.82
CA ASN A 77 -18.57 -8.83 -6.84
C ASN A 77 -17.91 -8.48 -5.48
N THR A 78 -17.95 -7.21 -5.13
CA THR A 78 -17.49 -6.66 -3.85
C THR A 78 -18.62 -5.93 -3.15
N LEU A 79 -18.41 -5.48 -1.90
CA LEU A 79 -19.41 -4.66 -1.22
C LEU A 79 -19.65 -3.34 -1.96
N THR A 80 -18.62 -2.72 -2.53
CA THR A 80 -18.73 -1.47 -3.29
C THR A 80 -19.53 -1.63 -4.56
N THR A 81 -19.29 -2.70 -5.35
CA THR A 81 -20.09 -3.01 -6.54
C THR A 81 -21.53 -3.39 -6.16
N GLY A 82 -21.71 -4.10 -5.02
CA GLY A 82 -23.03 -4.41 -4.49
C GLY A 82 -23.83 -3.16 -4.09
N ILE A 83 -23.18 -2.17 -3.47
CA ILE A 83 -23.80 -0.88 -3.13
C ILE A 83 -24.25 -0.15 -4.40
N TYR A 84 -23.37 -0.07 -5.39
CA TYR A 84 -23.65 0.60 -6.65
C TYR A 84 -24.79 -0.05 -7.41
N ASN A 85 -24.73 -1.39 -7.58
CA ASN A 85 -25.76 -2.13 -8.29
C ASN A 85 -27.13 -2.07 -7.59
N SER A 86 -27.14 -2.11 -6.25
CA SER A 86 -28.39 -1.98 -5.48
C SER A 86 -29.02 -0.61 -5.67
N TRP A 87 -28.21 0.44 -5.74
CA TRP A 87 -28.70 1.79 -5.94
C TRP A 87 -29.13 2.04 -7.39
N ILE A 88 -28.23 1.79 -8.37
CA ILE A 88 -28.46 2.21 -9.76
C ILE A 88 -29.26 1.18 -10.55
N THR A 89 -28.97 -0.13 -10.35
CA THR A 89 -29.60 -1.19 -11.16
C THR A 89 -30.93 -1.65 -10.59
N PHE A 90 -31.02 -1.76 -9.26
CA PHE A 90 -32.23 -2.27 -8.60
C PHE A 90 -33.10 -1.16 -7.99
N ASP A 91 -32.65 0.11 -8.01
CA ASP A 91 -33.33 1.28 -7.44
C ASP A 91 -33.74 1.08 -5.96
N ASP A 92 -32.98 0.25 -5.22
CA ASP A 92 -33.21 -0.02 -3.80
C ASP A 92 -32.20 0.74 -2.93
N LEU A 93 -32.53 2.01 -2.66
CA LEU A 93 -31.74 2.86 -1.76
C LEU A 93 -31.66 2.32 -0.34
N ALA A 94 -32.70 1.63 0.14
CA ALA A 94 -32.72 1.12 1.51
C ALA A 94 -31.70 -0.03 1.68
N PHE A 95 -31.61 -0.92 0.71
CA PHE A 95 -30.63 -1.99 0.71
C PHE A 95 -29.22 -1.48 0.50
N SER A 96 -29.03 -0.53 -0.45
CA SER A 96 -27.75 0.14 -0.68
C SER A 96 -27.21 0.81 0.58
N ASN A 97 -28.03 1.54 1.32
CA ASN A 97 -27.66 2.15 2.60
C ASN A 97 -27.25 1.13 3.67
N ARG A 98 -27.92 -0.01 3.74
CA ARG A 98 -27.54 -1.10 4.66
C ARG A 98 -26.16 -1.67 4.32
N LEU A 99 -25.87 -1.92 3.05
CA LEU A 99 -24.56 -2.38 2.60
C LEU A 99 -23.46 -1.33 2.88
N SER A 100 -23.75 -0.06 2.64
CA SER A 100 -22.83 1.06 2.94
C SER A 100 -22.50 1.13 4.43
N PHE A 101 -23.49 0.88 5.30
CA PHE A 101 -23.28 0.85 6.74
C PHE A 101 -22.35 -0.32 7.15
N PHE A 102 -22.51 -1.49 6.56
CA PHE A 102 -21.58 -2.61 6.79
C PHE A 102 -20.17 -2.26 6.33
N LEU A 103 -20.01 -1.63 5.16
CA LEU A 103 -18.70 -1.19 4.67
C LEU A 103 -18.06 -0.18 5.65
N LEU A 104 -18.84 0.77 6.16
CA LEU A 104 -18.40 1.74 7.16
C LEU A 104 -17.89 1.05 8.44
N ILE A 105 -18.58 0.02 8.93
CA ILE A 105 -18.15 -0.76 10.09
C ILE A 105 -16.79 -1.40 9.85
N PHE A 106 -16.56 -2.00 8.67
CA PHE A 106 -15.28 -2.59 8.31
C PHE A 106 -14.14 -1.56 8.29
N ILE A 107 -14.35 -0.41 7.66
CA ILE A 107 -13.38 0.69 7.61
C ILE A 107 -13.07 1.19 9.03
N PHE A 108 -14.11 1.35 9.85
CA PHE A 108 -13.95 1.80 11.23
C PHE A 108 -13.20 0.76 12.10
N ALA A 109 -13.44 -0.53 11.88
CA ALA A 109 -12.68 -1.60 12.52
C ALA A 109 -11.18 -1.54 12.16
N CYS A 110 -10.83 -1.33 10.88
CA CYS A 110 -9.45 -1.13 10.44
C CYS A 110 -8.80 0.07 11.13
N PHE A 111 -9.51 1.19 11.23
CA PHE A 111 -9.06 2.39 11.94
C PHE A 111 -8.81 2.16 13.42
N ILE A 112 -9.70 1.42 14.07
CA ILE A 112 -9.54 1.05 15.50
C ILE A 112 -8.30 0.19 15.69
N ILE A 113 -8.10 -0.85 14.87
CA ILE A 113 -6.93 -1.74 14.92
C ILE A 113 -5.63 -0.93 14.75
N GLU A 114 -5.60 -0.02 13.79
CA GLU A 114 -4.48 0.90 13.58
C GLU A 114 -4.19 1.73 14.84
N ASN A 115 -5.21 2.37 15.41
CA ASN A 115 -5.07 3.24 16.56
C ASN A 115 -4.58 2.49 17.80
N PHE A 116 -5.07 1.27 18.04
CA PHE A 116 -4.57 0.41 19.14
C PHE A 116 -3.11 -0.01 18.92
N SER A 117 -2.73 -0.32 17.68
CA SER A 117 -1.35 -0.68 17.34
C SER A 117 -0.39 0.49 17.57
N ARG A 118 -0.80 1.71 17.25
CA ARG A 118 -0.01 2.94 17.46
C ARG A 118 0.16 3.31 18.95
N LYS A 119 -0.84 3.09 19.78
CA LYS A 119 -0.76 3.42 21.21
C LYS A 119 0.36 2.65 21.91
N LYS A 120 0.59 1.39 21.55
CA LYS A 120 1.70 0.58 22.08
C LYS A 120 3.09 1.08 21.70
N ALA A 121 3.21 1.80 20.57
CA ALA A 121 4.50 2.26 20.05
C ALA A 121 4.98 3.59 20.65
N ARG A 122 4.08 4.41 21.14
CA ARG A 122 4.44 5.74 21.71
C ARG A 122 5.38 5.69 22.90
N TYR A 123 5.48 4.58 23.61
CA TYR A 123 6.34 4.43 24.78
C TYR A 123 7.84 4.27 24.47
N HIS A 124 8.24 4.11 23.20
CA HIS A 124 9.63 3.85 22.83
C HIS A 124 10.33 5.01 22.09
N PHE A 125 9.62 6.11 21.84
CA PHE A 125 10.14 7.22 21.00
C PHE A 125 10.74 8.39 21.79
N ASN A 126 11.25 8.17 23.00
CA ASN A 126 11.96 9.21 23.74
C ASN A 126 13.48 9.14 23.46
N SER A 127 13.88 9.17 22.20
CA SER A 127 15.29 9.30 21.87
C SER A 127 15.62 10.75 21.55
N LYS A 128 16.23 11.44 22.50
CA LYS A 128 17.02 12.67 22.32
C LYS A 128 18.29 12.44 21.47
N GLY A 129 18.34 11.40 20.66
CA GLY A 129 19.45 11.09 19.76
C GLY A 129 19.28 11.80 18.44
N GLY A 130 20.11 12.82 18.18
CA GLY A 130 20.15 13.53 16.93
C GLY A 130 20.28 12.59 15.72
N PHE A 131 19.79 13.02 14.59
CA PHE A 131 19.89 12.36 13.30
C PHE A 131 21.35 12.04 12.99
N LYS A 132 21.83 10.86 13.33
CA LYS A 132 23.08 10.36 12.75
C LYS A 132 22.77 9.94 11.32
N GLN A 133 23.24 10.74 10.38
CA GLN A 133 23.12 10.46 8.96
C GLN A 133 23.75 9.07 8.70
N LYS A 134 22.93 8.15 8.27
CA LYS A 134 23.34 6.76 8.05
C LYS A 134 24.35 6.74 6.90
N GLU A 135 25.52 6.16 7.12
CA GLU A 135 26.45 5.87 6.03
C GLU A 135 25.75 5.01 5.00
N LYS A 136 25.71 5.49 3.76
CA LYS A 136 25.10 4.77 2.65
C LYS A 136 25.98 3.55 2.35
N ILE A 137 25.42 2.36 2.47
CA ILE A 137 26.09 1.13 2.07
C ILE A 137 26.11 1.11 0.54
N THR A 138 27.31 1.29 -0.05
CA THR A 138 27.48 1.17 -1.50
C THR A 138 27.53 -0.32 -1.86
N LEU A 139 26.57 -0.73 -2.69
CA LEU A 139 26.56 -2.06 -3.26
C LEU A 139 27.48 -2.08 -4.48
N THR A 140 28.48 -2.98 -4.51
CA THR A 140 29.40 -3.15 -5.63
C THR A 140 29.24 -4.52 -6.29
N GLY A 141 29.45 -4.58 -7.62
CA GLY A 141 29.42 -5.81 -8.40
C GLY A 141 28.07 -6.50 -8.51
N ASN A 142 28.06 -7.83 -8.48
CA ASN A 142 26.86 -8.64 -8.70
C ASN A 142 25.68 -8.33 -7.74
N LYS A 143 25.99 -7.90 -6.51
CA LYS A 143 24.96 -7.53 -5.52
C LYS A 143 24.17 -6.29 -5.94
N SER A 144 24.83 -5.33 -6.58
CA SER A 144 24.18 -4.13 -7.14
C SER A 144 23.25 -4.51 -8.30
N PHE A 145 23.70 -5.41 -9.17
CA PHE A 145 22.92 -5.90 -10.30
C PHE A 145 21.65 -6.64 -9.87
N PHE A 146 21.74 -7.55 -8.89
CA PHE A 146 20.56 -8.24 -8.35
C PHE A 146 19.59 -7.30 -7.65
N ALA A 147 20.09 -6.32 -6.90
CA ALA A 147 19.24 -5.32 -6.27
C ALA A 147 18.51 -4.46 -7.31
N PHE A 148 19.19 -4.07 -8.39
CA PHE A 148 18.60 -3.32 -9.50
C PHE A 148 17.49 -4.14 -10.19
N ILE A 149 17.78 -5.41 -10.55
CA ILE A 149 16.79 -6.30 -11.19
C ILE A 149 15.55 -6.46 -10.30
N PHE A 150 15.75 -6.68 -8.99
CA PHE A 150 14.62 -6.83 -8.06
C PHE A 150 13.72 -5.59 -8.03
N CYS A 151 14.32 -4.41 -7.91
CA CYS A 151 13.56 -3.15 -7.94
C CYS A 151 12.89 -2.93 -9.31
N PHE A 152 13.59 -3.27 -10.40
CA PHE A 152 13.06 -3.13 -11.76
C PHE A 152 11.87 -4.05 -12.01
N ILE A 153 11.91 -5.30 -11.52
CA ILE A 153 10.78 -6.24 -11.64
C ILE A 153 9.55 -5.70 -10.92
N ILE A 154 9.72 -5.17 -9.70
CA ILE A 154 8.60 -4.58 -8.95
C ILE A 154 8.02 -3.38 -9.73
N PHE A 155 8.87 -2.48 -10.21
CA PHE A 155 8.45 -1.32 -11.00
C PHE A 155 7.76 -1.73 -12.32
N PHE A 156 8.31 -2.73 -13.00
CA PHE A 156 7.73 -3.27 -14.23
C PHE A 156 6.33 -3.82 -13.99
N LEU A 157 6.15 -4.68 -12.99
CA LEU A 157 4.86 -5.29 -12.68
C LEU A 157 3.83 -4.30 -12.13
N SER A 158 4.29 -3.28 -11.39
CA SER A 158 3.42 -2.28 -10.78
C SER A 158 2.94 -1.22 -11.78
N PHE A 159 3.80 -0.80 -12.68
CA PHE A 159 3.55 0.36 -13.53
C PHE A 159 3.62 0.04 -15.03
N LEU A 160 4.74 -0.51 -15.51
CA LEU A 160 4.96 -0.71 -16.96
C LEU A 160 4.01 -1.73 -17.56
N PHE A 161 3.73 -2.80 -16.86
CA PHE A 161 2.84 -3.86 -17.37
C PHE A 161 1.40 -3.38 -17.52
N PRO A 162 0.73 -2.76 -16.55
CA PRO A 162 -0.60 -2.17 -16.75
C PRO A 162 -0.61 -1.08 -17.83
N LEU A 163 0.39 -0.21 -17.84
CA LEU A 163 0.51 0.85 -18.84
C LEU A 163 0.63 0.29 -20.26
N SER A 164 1.46 -0.73 -20.46
CA SER A 164 1.63 -1.37 -21.77
C SER A 164 0.34 -2.04 -22.25
N GLN A 165 -0.42 -2.62 -21.33
CA GLN A 165 -1.72 -3.22 -21.66
C GLN A 165 -2.74 -2.15 -22.08
N MET A 166 -2.81 -1.04 -21.37
CA MET A 166 -3.68 0.09 -21.74
C MET A 166 -3.30 0.67 -23.10
N LEU A 167 -2.00 0.91 -23.34
CA LEU A 167 -1.50 1.38 -24.63
C LEU A 167 -1.82 0.41 -25.78
N TYR A 168 -1.65 -0.90 -25.53
CA TYR A 168 -2.00 -1.93 -26.51
C TYR A 168 -3.48 -1.87 -26.91
N TRP A 169 -4.39 -1.73 -25.94
CA TRP A 169 -5.82 -1.62 -26.22
C TRP A 169 -6.17 -0.32 -26.92
N THR A 170 -5.56 0.79 -26.55
CA THR A 170 -5.73 2.09 -27.22
C THR A 170 -5.35 2.04 -28.70
N ILE A 171 -4.24 1.37 -29.02
CA ILE A 171 -3.78 1.23 -30.41
C ILE A 171 -4.67 0.25 -31.19
N LYS A 172 -5.13 -0.81 -30.55
CA LYS A 172 -5.92 -1.86 -31.18
C LYS A 172 -7.37 -1.44 -31.47
N PHE A 173 -7.93 -0.54 -30.67
CA PHE A 173 -9.30 -0.06 -30.75
C PHE A 173 -9.36 1.48 -30.85
N PRO A 174 -8.83 2.08 -31.93
CA PRO A 174 -8.75 3.53 -32.06
C PRO A 174 -10.12 4.20 -32.22
N GLU A 175 -11.16 3.45 -32.66
CA GLU A 175 -12.50 3.98 -32.89
C GLU A 175 -13.13 4.60 -31.65
N ASN A 176 -12.81 4.09 -30.47
CA ASN A 176 -13.31 4.60 -29.20
C ASN A 176 -12.61 5.89 -28.73
N LEU A 177 -11.47 6.28 -29.34
CA LEU A 177 -10.71 7.47 -28.96
C LEU A 177 -11.22 8.76 -29.62
N PHE A 178 -11.96 8.64 -30.72
CA PHE A 178 -12.44 9.77 -31.52
C PHE A 178 -13.95 10.00 -31.37
N ASP A 179 -14.59 9.33 -30.40
CA ASP A 179 -15.98 9.61 -30.11
C ASP A 179 -16.07 11.04 -29.52
N ILE A 180 -16.87 11.87 -30.24
CA ILE A 180 -17.02 13.31 -29.95
C ILE A 180 -17.44 13.60 -28.51
N ASP A 181 -18.04 12.62 -27.85
CA ASP A 181 -18.48 12.71 -26.46
C ASP A 181 -17.35 12.83 -25.44
N ILE A 182 -16.14 12.28 -25.73
CA ILE A 182 -14.99 12.37 -24.80
C ILE A 182 -14.51 13.81 -24.66
N VAL A 183 -14.49 14.57 -25.74
CA VAL A 183 -14.05 15.97 -25.74
C VAL A 183 -15.06 16.85 -25.01
N SER A 184 -16.36 16.62 -25.20
CA SER A 184 -17.43 17.35 -24.49
C SER A 184 -17.47 17.05 -23.01
N LEU A 185 -17.20 15.78 -22.60
CA LEU A 185 -17.13 15.37 -21.20
C LEU A 185 -15.88 15.88 -20.48
N THR A 186 -14.81 16.16 -21.22
CA THR A 186 -13.55 16.66 -20.63
C THR A 186 -13.57 18.18 -20.44
N LEU A 187 -14.42 18.90 -21.17
CA LEU A 187 -14.54 20.35 -21.16
C LEU A 187 -15.68 20.87 -20.25
N ASN A 188 -16.47 20.00 -19.66
CA ASN A 188 -17.56 20.30 -18.72
C ASN A 188 -17.15 19.97 -17.31
#